data_ce6d9aaf601cfe5a9b4783661963e83e
#
_entry.id   ce6d9aaf601cfe5a9b4783661963e83e
#
_cell.length_a   1.000
_cell.length_b   1.000
_cell.length_c   1.000
_cell.angle_alpha   90.00
_cell.angle_beta   90.00
_cell.angle_gamma   90.00
#
_symmetry.space_group_name_H-M   'P 1'
#
loop_
_entity.id
_entity.type
_entity.pdbx_description
1 polymer ?
#
loop_
_entity_poly.entity_id
_entity_poly.type
_entity_poly.pdbx_seq_one_letter_code
_entity_poly.pdbx_strand_id
1 'polypeptide(L)'
;MSRLEELIAELCPNGVEYKKLGDIAAISRGGNLQKKDFCAEGVPCIHYGQIYTRYGLFADRTFTFISEDCAKKQKIAYPNDIVMAVTSENIEDICKCVAWLGESTIAVSGHTAIIHHSQNAKYLTYYFHTQMFATQKRRLAHGTKVMEVTPDTLNSVIVPIPPLQVQSEIVKILDNFTELTAELTAELTARRKQYEYYRSAILRSSNTTTEKTLGEICDFVRGPFGGSLKKENFSKEGYAVYELQHAIYGDFKFRYFVDKAKYDVM
;
A
#
# COMPACT_ATOMS: atom_id res chain seq x y z
N MET A 1 -10.23 -24.02 19.84
CA MET A 1 -9.22 -22.94 19.98
C MET A 1 -8.28 -23.02 18.80
N SER A 2 -7.90 -21.91 18.22
CA SER A 2 -6.85 -21.88 17.19
C SER A 2 -5.48 -22.15 17.82
N ARG A 3 -4.51 -22.61 17.04
CA ARG A 3 -3.14 -22.83 17.54
C ARG A 3 -2.55 -21.58 18.15
N LEU A 4 -2.87 -20.41 17.60
CA LEU A 4 -2.43 -19.13 18.15
C LEU A 4 -3.03 -18.85 19.55
N GLU A 5 -4.33 -19.11 19.73
CA GLU A 5 -4.98 -18.96 21.05
C GLU A 5 -4.39 -19.87 22.11
N GLU A 6 -4.08 -21.13 21.76
CA GLU A 6 -3.41 -22.06 22.65
C GLU A 6 -2.02 -21.55 23.08
N LEU A 7 -1.20 -21.11 22.11
CA LEU A 7 0.13 -20.58 22.38
C LEU A 7 0.09 -19.31 23.23
N ILE A 8 -0.87 -18.42 22.99
CA ILE A 8 -1.03 -17.20 23.81
C ILE A 8 -1.44 -17.57 25.25
N ALA A 9 -2.37 -18.49 25.43
CA ALA A 9 -2.80 -18.94 26.75
C ALA A 9 -1.66 -19.60 27.53
N GLU A 10 -0.81 -20.39 26.86
CA GLU A 10 0.31 -21.09 27.48
C GLU A 10 1.50 -20.16 27.76
N LEU A 11 1.91 -19.34 26.80
CA LEU A 11 3.17 -18.59 26.85
C LEU A 11 3.00 -17.13 27.29
N CYS A 12 1.77 -16.62 27.28
CA CYS A 12 1.45 -15.25 27.68
C CYS A 12 0.30 -15.21 28.72
N PRO A 13 0.34 -15.99 29.82
CA PRO A 13 -0.77 -16.07 30.77
C PRO A 13 -1.11 -14.73 31.45
N ASN A 14 -0.16 -13.80 31.50
CA ASN A 14 -0.34 -12.44 32.02
C ASN A 14 -0.48 -11.37 30.92
N GLY A 15 -0.76 -11.79 29.67
CA GLY A 15 -0.81 -10.93 28.49
C GLY A 15 0.55 -10.77 27.81
N VAL A 16 0.54 -10.06 26.67
CA VAL A 16 1.77 -9.79 25.90
C VAL A 16 2.49 -8.58 26.48
N GLU A 17 3.79 -8.71 26.67
CA GLU A 17 4.65 -7.62 27.16
C GLU A 17 4.84 -6.58 26.04
N TYR A 18 4.78 -5.29 26.43
CA TYR A 18 5.08 -4.16 25.54
C TYR A 18 6.42 -3.55 25.91
N LYS A 19 7.33 -3.43 24.94
CA LYS A 19 8.68 -2.87 25.13
C LYS A 19 8.91 -1.68 24.21
N LYS A 20 9.83 -0.79 24.61
CA LYS A 20 10.34 0.21 23.67
C LYS A 20 11.21 -0.48 22.62
N LEU A 21 11.13 -0.02 21.38
CA LEU A 21 11.94 -0.55 20.31
C LEU A 21 13.44 -0.48 20.61
N GLY A 22 13.90 0.62 21.25
CA GLY A 22 15.28 0.76 21.69
C GLY A 22 15.73 -0.20 22.78
N ASP A 23 14.80 -0.85 23.50
CA ASP A 23 15.13 -1.87 24.51
C ASP A 23 15.39 -3.26 23.88
N ILE A 24 14.95 -3.47 22.64
CA ILE A 24 15.01 -4.77 21.94
C ILE A 24 15.79 -4.73 20.62
N ALA A 25 16.21 -3.54 20.18
CA ALA A 25 16.90 -3.34 18.91
C ALA A 25 17.96 -2.24 19.01
N ALA A 26 19.04 -2.41 18.23
CA ALA A 26 19.99 -1.34 17.95
C ALA A 26 19.59 -0.64 16.65
N ILE A 27 19.30 0.65 16.72
CA ILE A 27 18.83 1.42 15.56
C ILE A 27 19.95 2.36 15.11
N SER A 28 20.30 2.28 13.84
CA SER A 28 21.33 3.14 13.24
C SER A 28 20.83 3.74 11.92
N ARG A 29 21.39 4.91 11.56
CA ARG A 29 21.13 5.50 10.23
C ARG A 29 21.92 4.79 9.17
N GLY A 30 21.37 4.63 7.97
CA GLY A 30 22.06 4.11 6.79
C GLY A 30 23.21 4.99 6.31
N GLY A 31 23.96 4.52 5.32
CA GLY A 31 25.14 5.19 4.77
C GLY A 31 24.85 6.22 3.68
N ASN A 32 25.89 6.76 3.08
CA ASN A 32 25.81 7.87 2.10
C ASN A 32 25.59 7.40 0.65
N LEU A 33 24.92 6.27 0.45
CA LEU A 33 24.62 5.68 -0.83
C LEU A 33 23.72 6.57 -1.70
N GLN A 34 24.13 6.83 -2.93
CA GLN A 34 23.37 7.60 -3.91
C GLN A 34 23.08 6.75 -5.16
N LYS A 35 22.07 7.15 -5.94
CA LYS A 35 21.72 6.45 -7.20
C LYS A 35 22.85 6.37 -8.22
N LYS A 36 23.77 7.35 -8.22
CA LYS A 36 24.96 7.38 -9.10
C LYS A 36 25.98 6.27 -8.79
N ASP A 37 25.91 5.72 -7.58
CA ASP A 37 26.83 4.67 -7.11
C ASP A 37 26.40 3.27 -7.57
N PHE A 38 25.22 3.14 -8.21
CA PHE A 38 24.69 1.88 -8.67
C PHE A 38 25.49 1.32 -9.83
N CYS A 39 25.73 0.03 -9.79
CA CYS A 39 26.37 -0.75 -10.85
C CYS A 39 25.55 -2.02 -11.16
N ALA A 40 25.91 -2.71 -12.24
CA ALA A 40 25.21 -3.91 -12.68
C ALA A 40 25.46 -5.11 -11.77
N GLU A 41 26.67 -5.20 -11.19
CA GLU A 41 27.09 -6.30 -10.33
C GLU A 41 27.97 -5.75 -9.20
N GLY A 42 28.05 -6.47 -8.08
CA GLY A 42 28.84 -6.08 -6.92
C GLY A 42 28.19 -6.39 -5.58
N VAL A 43 28.38 -5.53 -4.61
CA VAL A 43 27.78 -5.66 -3.27
C VAL A 43 26.30 -5.27 -3.33
N PRO A 44 25.37 -6.15 -2.89
CA PRO A 44 23.96 -5.87 -2.91
C PRO A 44 23.61 -4.67 -2.01
N CYS A 45 22.66 -3.84 -2.44
CA CYS A 45 22.28 -2.65 -1.70
C CYS A 45 20.80 -2.31 -1.80
N ILE A 46 20.27 -1.63 -0.77
CA ILE A 46 18.93 -1.06 -0.74
C ILE A 46 19.01 0.45 -0.62
N HIS A 47 18.41 1.15 -1.59
CA HIS A 47 18.23 2.59 -1.56
C HIS A 47 16.81 2.93 -1.08
N TYR A 48 16.68 3.97 -0.22
CA TYR A 48 15.40 4.33 0.41
C TYR A 48 14.23 4.47 -0.59
N GLY A 49 14.46 5.07 -1.76
CA GLY A 49 13.43 5.21 -2.79
C GLY A 49 12.90 3.89 -3.34
N GLN A 50 13.66 2.80 -3.25
CA GLN A 50 13.23 1.47 -3.69
C GLN A 50 12.29 0.81 -2.67
N ILE A 51 12.38 1.17 -1.39
CA ILE A 51 11.44 0.72 -0.35
C ILE A 51 10.01 1.17 -0.70
N TYR A 52 9.88 2.35 -1.31
CA TYR A 52 8.58 2.87 -1.74
C TYR A 52 8.04 2.30 -3.06
N THR A 53 8.94 1.84 -3.94
CA THR A 53 8.59 1.59 -5.35
C THR A 53 8.79 0.16 -5.83
N ARG A 54 9.64 -0.62 -5.16
CA ARG A 54 10.06 -1.95 -5.65
C ARG A 54 9.91 -3.06 -4.64
N TYR A 55 10.16 -2.78 -3.36
CA TYR A 55 10.09 -3.79 -2.31
C TYR A 55 8.68 -3.89 -1.73
N GLY A 56 8.27 -5.11 -1.42
CA GLY A 56 7.14 -5.40 -0.54
C GLY A 56 7.56 -5.34 0.93
N LEU A 57 6.90 -6.13 1.76
CA LEU A 57 7.20 -6.20 3.19
C LEU A 57 8.53 -6.91 3.49
N PHE A 58 8.95 -7.81 2.60
CA PHE A 58 10.11 -8.69 2.77
C PHE A 58 10.93 -8.74 1.49
N ALA A 59 12.23 -8.96 1.60
CA ALA A 59 13.12 -9.17 0.48
C ALA A 59 14.25 -10.14 0.85
N ASP A 60 14.55 -11.07 -0.04
CA ASP A 60 15.66 -12.02 0.05
C ASP A 60 16.77 -11.70 -0.96
N ARG A 61 16.53 -10.77 -1.87
CA ARG A 61 17.47 -10.28 -2.91
C ARG A 61 17.28 -8.81 -3.16
N THR A 62 18.33 -8.17 -3.66
CA THR A 62 18.30 -6.74 -4.00
C THR A 62 18.14 -6.55 -5.51
N PHE A 63 17.63 -5.37 -5.89
CA PHE A 63 17.50 -4.95 -7.30
C PHE A 63 18.70 -4.17 -7.79
N THR A 64 19.64 -3.80 -6.91
CA THR A 64 20.78 -2.94 -7.21
C THR A 64 21.99 -3.36 -6.43
N PHE A 65 23.14 -3.02 -7.01
CA PHE A 65 24.46 -3.31 -6.48
C PHE A 65 25.32 -2.06 -6.48
N ILE A 66 26.39 -2.07 -5.71
CA ILE A 66 27.43 -1.05 -5.68
C ILE A 66 28.82 -1.71 -5.69
N SER A 67 29.83 -0.94 -6.06
CA SER A 67 31.21 -1.43 -6.02
C SER A 67 31.66 -1.73 -4.59
N GLU A 68 32.63 -2.65 -4.44
CA GLU A 68 33.21 -2.98 -3.13
C GLU A 68 33.79 -1.74 -2.42
N ASP A 69 34.46 -0.86 -3.16
CA ASP A 69 35.03 0.36 -2.59
C ASP A 69 33.94 1.37 -2.10
N CYS A 70 32.82 1.41 -2.77
CA CYS A 70 31.66 2.16 -2.27
C CYS A 70 31.07 1.50 -1.03
N ALA A 71 30.94 0.17 -1.03
CA ALA A 71 30.35 -0.60 0.07
C ALA A 71 31.14 -0.46 1.39
N LYS A 72 32.47 -0.39 1.34
CA LYS A 72 33.32 -0.17 2.52
C LYS A 72 33.00 1.13 3.30
N LYS A 73 32.37 2.08 2.62
CA LYS A 73 31.99 3.40 3.19
C LYS A 73 30.51 3.45 3.65
N GLN A 74 29.77 2.36 3.42
CA GLN A 74 28.34 2.33 3.73
C GLN A 74 28.06 1.69 5.09
N LYS A 75 26.84 1.91 5.58
CA LYS A 75 26.28 1.13 6.67
C LYS A 75 25.68 -0.14 6.12
N ILE A 76 25.80 -1.20 6.89
CA ILE A 76 25.45 -2.57 6.49
C ILE A 76 24.28 -3.06 7.33
N ALA A 77 23.29 -3.66 6.66
CA ALA A 77 22.24 -4.46 7.30
C ALA A 77 22.58 -5.96 7.14
N TYR A 78 22.25 -6.71 8.16
CA TYR A 78 22.49 -8.15 8.26
C TYR A 78 21.17 -8.93 7.97
N PRO A 79 21.27 -10.24 7.69
CA PRO A 79 20.09 -11.10 7.68
C PRO A 79 19.23 -10.93 8.94
N ASN A 80 17.92 -10.87 8.76
CA ASN A 80 16.92 -10.58 9.80
C ASN A 80 16.88 -9.12 10.30
N ASP A 81 17.63 -8.19 9.73
CA ASP A 81 17.46 -6.76 10.00
C ASP A 81 16.26 -6.19 9.24
N ILE A 82 15.73 -5.08 9.76
CA ILE A 82 14.70 -4.30 9.07
C ILE A 82 15.31 -2.99 8.56
N VAL A 83 15.10 -2.71 7.29
CA VAL A 83 15.49 -1.46 6.65
C VAL A 83 14.24 -0.59 6.49
N MET A 84 14.19 0.53 7.23
CA MET A 84 13.04 1.43 7.28
C MET A 84 13.36 2.77 6.64
N ALA A 85 12.54 3.24 5.71
CA ALA A 85 12.67 4.57 5.12
C ALA A 85 12.21 5.63 6.13
N VAL A 86 13.10 6.54 6.50
CA VAL A 86 12.86 7.52 7.58
C VAL A 86 12.58 8.94 7.07
N THR A 87 12.50 9.14 5.75
CA THR A 87 12.11 10.43 5.14
C THR A 87 11.07 10.21 4.06
N SER A 88 10.03 11.03 4.02
CA SER A 88 8.96 10.97 3.02
C SER A 88 8.34 12.36 2.81
N GLU A 89 7.64 12.55 1.69
CA GLU A 89 6.84 13.76 1.42
C GLU A 89 5.48 13.72 2.12
N ASN A 90 5.04 12.57 2.61
CA ASN A 90 3.78 12.41 3.31
C ASN A 90 3.90 11.50 4.54
N ILE A 91 2.94 11.64 5.46
CA ILE A 91 2.91 10.93 6.74
C ILE A 91 2.50 9.45 6.58
N GLU A 92 1.74 9.13 5.55
CA GLU A 92 1.26 7.77 5.30
C GLU A 92 2.42 6.85 4.93
N ASP A 93 3.34 7.36 4.09
CA ASP A 93 4.44 6.58 3.54
C ASP A 93 5.67 6.53 4.44
N ILE A 94 5.91 7.56 5.28
CA ILE A 94 7.07 7.54 6.18
C ILE A 94 7.07 6.27 7.04
N CYS A 95 8.26 5.78 7.36
CA CYS A 95 8.48 4.51 8.06
C CYS A 95 8.01 3.25 7.32
N LYS A 96 7.79 3.32 5.99
CA LYS A 96 7.75 2.09 5.21
C LYS A 96 9.05 1.32 5.38
N CYS A 97 8.95 0.03 5.55
CA CYS A 97 10.11 -0.81 5.84
C CYS A 97 10.07 -2.13 5.09
N VAL A 98 11.21 -2.77 4.99
CA VAL A 98 11.39 -4.09 4.43
C VAL A 98 12.26 -4.93 5.37
N ALA A 99 11.82 -6.15 5.71
CA ALA A 99 12.66 -7.12 6.39
C ALA A 99 13.65 -7.73 5.40
N TRP A 100 14.94 -7.71 5.73
CA TRP A 100 15.95 -8.37 4.94
C TRP A 100 16.06 -9.85 5.35
N LEU A 101 15.66 -10.73 4.44
CA LEU A 101 15.63 -12.18 4.65
C LEU A 101 16.70 -12.91 3.81
N GLY A 102 17.54 -12.18 3.05
CA GLY A 102 18.64 -12.76 2.29
C GLY A 102 19.77 -13.26 3.19
N GLU A 103 20.61 -14.15 2.67
CA GLU A 103 21.69 -14.78 3.41
C GLU A 103 22.93 -13.88 3.57
N SER A 104 23.12 -12.90 2.68
CA SER A 104 24.24 -11.98 2.68
C SER A 104 23.90 -10.65 3.32
N THR A 105 24.94 -9.91 3.72
CA THR A 105 24.80 -8.53 4.15
C THR A 105 24.53 -7.60 2.98
N ILE A 106 23.85 -6.48 3.23
CA ILE A 106 23.54 -5.46 2.24
C ILE A 106 23.95 -4.06 2.69
N ALA A 107 24.36 -3.23 1.74
CA ALA A 107 24.61 -1.81 1.99
C ALA A 107 23.27 -1.02 1.94
N VAL A 108 23.15 0.00 2.77
CA VAL A 108 21.86 0.71 2.96
C VAL A 108 22.08 2.22 2.89
N SER A 109 21.16 2.95 2.20
CA SER A 109 21.24 4.39 1.96
C SER A 109 20.90 5.25 3.20
N GLY A 110 21.34 6.51 3.21
CA GLY A 110 21.27 7.42 4.36
C GLY A 110 19.90 7.93 4.78
N HIS A 111 18.88 7.79 3.93
CA HIS A 111 17.48 8.13 4.26
C HIS A 111 16.71 6.93 4.83
N THR A 112 17.44 5.99 5.43
CA THR A 112 16.88 4.82 6.11
C THR A 112 17.40 4.69 7.53
N ALA A 113 16.67 3.97 8.36
CA ALA A 113 17.15 3.37 9.60
C ALA A 113 17.34 1.86 9.39
N ILE A 114 18.41 1.33 9.94
CA ILE A 114 18.67 -0.10 10.08
C ILE A 114 18.29 -0.47 11.51
N ILE A 115 17.37 -1.41 11.65
CA ILE A 115 16.89 -1.91 12.94
C ILE A 115 17.43 -3.33 13.09
N HIS A 116 18.48 -3.46 13.89
CA HIS A 116 19.10 -4.73 14.22
C HIS A 116 18.50 -5.30 15.51
N HIS A 117 17.97 -6.51 15.46
CA HIS A 117 17.21 -7.12 16.56
C HIS A 117 17.31 -8.65 16.54
N SER A 118 16.86 -9.28 17.64
CA SER A 118 16.79 -10.75 17.80
C SER A 118 15.37 -11.30 17.64
N GLN A 119 14.40 -10.48 17.28
CA GLN A 119 13.01 -10.87 17.09
C GLN A 119 12.79 -11.46 15.69
N ASN A 120 11.59 -11.96 15.38
CA ASN A 120 11.21 -12.34 14.04
C ASN A 120 11.02 -11.08 13.17
N ALA A 121 11.84 -10.90 12.13
CA ALA A 121 11.81 -9.72 11.27
C ALA A 121 10.46 -9.52 10.57
N LYS A 122 9.84 -10.62 10.11
CA LYS A 122 8.51 -10.55 9.49
C LYS A 122 7.45 -10.05 10.48
N TYR A 123 7.49 -10.56 11.73
CA TYR A 123 6.57 -10.12 12.79
C TYR A 123 6.66 -8.62 13.03
N LEU A 124 7.86 -8.09 13.23
CA LEU A 124 8.06 -6.66 13.45
C LEU A 124 7.66 -5.84 12.21
N THR A 125 7.96 -6.33 11.01
CA THR A 125 7.56 -5.65 9.77
C THR A 125 6.05 -5.60 9.64
N TYR A 126 5.32 -6.68 9.94
CA TYR A 126 3.85 -6.66 9.99
C TYR A 126 3.34 -5.66 11.03
N TYR A 127 3.95 -5.60 12.23
CA TYR A 127 3.59 -4.61 13.24
C TYR A 127 3.77 -3.18 12.74
N PHE A 128 4.87 -2.86 12.06
CA PHE A 128 5.12 -1.54 11.49
C PHE A 128 4.14 -1.12 10.38
N HIS A 129 3.31 -2.04 9.91
CA HIS A 129 2.21 -1.76 8.96
C HIS A 129 0.83 -1.69 9.64
N THR A 130 0.76 -1.74 10.97
CA THR A 130 -0.50 -1.62 11.72
C THR A 130 -0.90 -0.17 11.98
N GLN A 131 -2.20 0.02 12.26
CA GLN A 131 -2.72 1.30 12.72
C GLN A 131 -2.16 1.72 14.10
N MET A 132 -1.77 0.76 14.94
CA MET A 132 -1.12 1.02 16.23
C MET A 132 0.23 1.73 16.03
N PHE A 133 1.06 1.24 15.13
CA PHE A 133 2.31 1.91 14.76
C PHE A 133 2.06 3.23 14.03
N ALA A 134 1.10 3.28 13.10
CA ALA A 134 0.75 4.51 12.39
C ALA A 134 0.38 5.67 13.34
N THR A 135 -0.31 5.36 14.43
CA THR A 135 -0.63 6.35 15.47
C THR A 135 0.62 6.87 16.19
N GLN A 136 1.58 6.00 16.47
CA GLN A 136 2.85 6.39 17.11
C GLN A 136 3.73 7.19 16.15
N LYS A 137 3.93 6.72 14.90
CA LYS A 137 4.78 7.41 13.93
C LYS A 137 4.33 8.83 13.62
N ARG A 138 3.01 9.13 13.63
CA ARG A 138 2.48 10.48 13.43
C ARG A 138 2.94 11.46 14.49
N ARG A 139 3.20 11.00 15.71
CA ARG A 139 3.70 11.83 16.82
C ARG A 139 5.21 12.03 16.76
N LEU A 140 5.93 11.12 16.09
CA LEU A 140 7.39 11.14 15.98
C LEU A 140 7.86 11.88 14.73
N ALA A 141 7.03 11.96 13.71
CA ALA A 141 7.37 12.60 12.45
C ALA A 141 7.39 14.13 12.61
N HIS A 142 8.42 14.76 12.08
CA HIS A 142 8.59 16.21 12.04
C HIS A 142 9.00 16.66 10.62
N GLY A 143 8.84 17.95 10.35
CA GLY A 143 9.08 18.56 9.03
C GLY A 143 7.80 19.00 8.36
N THR A 144 7.92 19.84 7.33
CA THR A 144 6.77 20.44 6.60
C THR A 144 6.69 19.98 5.15
N LYS A 145 7.78 20.06 4.39
CA LYS A 145 7.84 19.60 2.99
C LYS A 145 8.37 18.17 2.88
N VAL A 146 9.37 17.86 3.69
CA VAL A 146 9.91 16.51 3.85
C VAL A 146 9.75 16.18 5.31
N MET A 147 9.04 15.12 5.57
CA MET A 147 8.86 14.57 6.91
C MET A 147 10.02 13.63 7.22
N GLU A 148 10.51 13.67 8.43
CA GLU A 148 11.57 12.80 8.94
C GLU A 148 11.18 12.21 10.29
N VAL A 149 11.56 10.94 10.48
CA VAL A 149 11.57 10.24 11.76
C VAL A 149 13.02 9.80 12.02
N THR A 150 13.64 10.31 13.07
CA THR A 150 15.04 9.98 13.34
C THR A 150 15.20 8.59 13.97
N PRO A 151 16.35 7.91 13.81
CA PRO A 151 16.63 6.67 14.54
C PRO A 151 16.45 6.82 16.06
N ASP A 152 16.84 7.97 16.62
CA ASP A 152 16.70 8.24 18.07
C ASP A 152 15.24 8.28 18.52
N THR A 153 14.35 8.88 17.70
CA THR A 153 12.92 8.92 18.03
C THR A 153 12.26 7.56 17.89
N LEU A 154 12.75 6.70 16.97
CA LEU A 154 12.27 5.33 16.84
C LEU A 154 12.50 4.48 18.08
N ASN A 155 13.54 4.76 18.88
CA ASN A 155 13.78 4.06 20.15
C ASN A 155 12.58 4.14 21.12
N SER A 156 11.76 5.19 21.04
CA SER A 156 10.59 5.38 21.90
C SER A 156 9.34 4.63 21.48
N VAL A 157 9.33 4.02 20.28
CA VAL A 157 8.19 3.27 19.76
C VAL A 157 7.89 2.06 20.65
N ILE A 158 6.65 1.91 21.07
CA ILE A 158 6.18 0.78 21.87
C ILE A 158 5.74 -0.34 20.97
N VAL A 159 6.29 -1.54 21.19
CA VAL A 159 6.05 -2.73 20.35
C VAL A 159 5.62 -3.89 21.26
N PRO A 160 4.56 -4.65 20.92
CA PRO A 160 4.23 -5.90 21.62
C PRO A 160 5.28 -6.97 21.25
N ILE A 161 5.83 -7.63 22.28
CA ILE A 161 6.90 -8.64 22.12
C ILE A 161 6.46 -9.95 22.76
N PRO A 162 5.56 -10.72 22.13
CA PRO A 162 5.29 -12.06 22.58
C PRO A 162 6.50 -12.98 22.32
N PRO A 163 6.56 -14.16 22.95
CA PRO A 163 7.59 -15.16 22.68
C PRO A 163 7.71 -15.50 21.17
N LEU A 164 8.91 -15.86 20.72
CA LEU A 164 9.21 -16.11 19.30
C LEU A 164 8.27 -17.15 18.65
N GLN A 165 7.79 -18.13 19.41
CA GLN A 165 6.83 -19.13 18.93
C GLN A 165 5.49 -18.48 18.56
N VAL A 166 5.00 -17.56 19.38
CA VAL A 166 3.77 -16.78 19.09
C VAL A 166 3.99 -15.85 17.90
N GLN A 167 5.15 -15.16 17.84
CA GLN A 167 5.50 -14.33 16.68
C GLN A 167 5.49 -15.15 15.38
N SER A 168 6.06 -16.35 15.40
CA SER A 168 6.13 -17.24 14.24
C SER A 168 4.76 -17.71 13.79
N GLU A 169 3.85 -18.03 14.72
CA GLU A 169 2.48 -18.44 14.37
C GLU A 169 1.67 -17.27 13.81
N ILE A 170 1.84 -16.05 14.36
CA ILE A 170 1.24 -14.83 13.80
C ILE A 170 1.73 -14.61 12.37
N VAL A 171 3.03 -14.70 12.14
CA VAL A 171 3.64 -14.55 10.80
C VAL A 171 3.06 -15.56 9.82
N LYS A 172 2.96 -16.84 10.20
CA LYS A 172 2.37 -17.89 9.35
C LYS A 172 0.95 -17.57 8.93
N ILE A 173 0.12 -17.08 9.84
CA ILE A 173 -1.27 -16.69 9.54
C ILE A 173 -1.28 -15.50 8.57
N LEU A 174 -0.46 -14.47 8.81
CA LEU A 174 -0.42 -13.27 7.99
C LEU A 174 0.19 -13.52 6.60
N ASP A 175 1.22 -14.39 6.51
CA ASP A 175 1.79 -14.81 5.24
C ASP A 175 0.72 -15.51 4.38
N ASN A 176 -0.09 -16.42 4.95
CA ASN A 176 -1.18 -17.08 4.24
C ASN A 176 -2.22 -16.08 3.70
N PHE A 177 -2.60 -15.07 4.49
CA PHE A 177 -3.51 -14.02 4.00
C PHE A 177 -2.89 -13.17 2.88
N THR A 178 -1.61 -12.90 2.98
CA THR A 178 -0.87 -12.14 1.95
C THR A 178 -0.83 -12.92 0.63
N GLU A 179 -0.54 -14.21 0.68
CA GLU A 179 -0.53 -15.11 -0.47
C GLU A 179 -1.91 -15.20 -1.12
N LEU A 180 -2.96 -15.49 -0.34
CA LEU A 180 -4.34 -15.52 -0.82
C LEU A 180 -4.77 -14.21 -1.47
N THR A 181 -4.38 -13.07 -0.89
CA THR A 181 -4.69 -11.76 -1.47
C THR A 181 -4.00 -11.56 -2.81
N ALA A 182 -2.75 -12.01 -2.94
CA ALA A 182 -2.01 -11.94 -4.20
C ALA A 182 -2.65 -12.84 -5.28
N GLU A 183 -3.03 -14.07 -4.94
CA GLU A 183 -3.73 -15.00 -5.84
C GLU A 183 -5.07 -14.44 -6.32
N LEU A 184 -5.91 -13.94 -5.41
CA LEU A 184 -7.20 -13.34 -5.74
C LEU A 184 -7.05 -12.09 -6.63
N THR A 185 -6.02 -11.29 -6.39
CA THR A 185 -5.72 -10.11 -7.22
C THR A 185 -5.28 -10.51 -8.62
N ALA A 186 -4.46 -11.55 -8.74
CA ALA A 186 -4.04 -12.11 -10.03
C ALA A 186 -5.23 -12.70 -10.79
N GLU A 187 -6.10 -13.47 -10.11
CA GLU A 187 -7.32 -14.00 -10.71
C GLU A 187 -8.26 -12.89 -11.18
N LEU A 188 -8.52 -11.87 -10.36
CA LEU A 188 -9.37 -10.74 -10.74
C LEU A 188 -8.83 -10.04 -11.99
N THR A 189 -7.52 -9.87 -12.08
CA THR A 189 -6.84 -9.26 -13.23
C THR A 189 -7.02 -10.14 -14.50
N ALA A 190 -6.86 -11.45 -14.35
CA ALA A 190 -7.07 -12.40 -15.46
C ALA A 190 -8.53 -12.40 -15.91
N ARG A 191 -9.49 -12.40 -14.98
CA ARG A 191 -10.93 -12.33 -15.28
C ARG A 191 -11.32 -11.04 -16.01
N ARG A 192 -10.76 -9.90 -15.59
CA ARG A 192 -10.98 -8.63 -16.30
C ARG A 192 -10.48 -8.68 -17.73
N LYS A 193 -9.28 -9.21 -17.98
CA LYS A 193 -8.74 -9.40 -19.33
C LYS A 193 -9.63 -10.34 -20.17
N GLN A 194 -10.09 -11.43 -19.57
CA GLN A 194 -11.00 -12.38 -20.20
C GLN A 194 -12.33 -11.71 -20.59
N TYR A 195 -12.92 -10.95 -19.67
CA TYR A 195 -14.15 -10.19 -19.94
C TYR A 195 -13.97 -9.19 -21.09
N GLU A 196 -12.88 -8.41 -21.09
CA GLU A 196 -12.59 -7.45 -22.17
C GLU A 196 -12.44 -8.15 -23.53
N TYR A 197 -11.76 -9.30 -23.55
CA TYR A 197 -11.62 -10.11 -24.75
C TYR A 197 -12.97 -10.59 -25.28
N TYR A 198 -13.76 -11.26 -24.45
CA TYR A 198 -15.08 -11.78 -24.87
C TYR A 198 -16.06 -10.68 -25.22
N ARG A 199 -16.09 -9.59 -24.45
CA ARG A 199 -16.90 -8.41 -24.78
C ARG A 199 -16.57 -7.91 -26.18
N SER A 200 -15.31 -7.73 -26.49
CA SER A 200 -14.88 -7.27 -27.82
C SER A 200 -15.13 -8.30 -28.91
N ALA A 201 -14.94 -9.58 -28.64
CA ALA A 201 -15.19 -10.66 -29.60
C ALA A 201 -16.68 -10.79 -29.92
N ILE A 202 -17.55 -10.78 -28.89
CA ILE A 202 -19.02 -10.90 -29.08
C ILE A 202 -19.56 -9.68 -29.83
N LEU A 203 -19.12 -8.47 -29.47
CA LEU A 203 -19.59 -7.23 -30.11
C LEU A 203 -19.05 -7.05 -31.57
N ARG A 204 -17.92 -7.69 -31.88
CA ARG A 204 -17.39 -7.71 -33.27
C ARG A 204 -17.96 -8.85 -34.13
N SER A 205 -18.66 -9.79 -33.51
CA SER A 205 -19.08 -11.01 -34.18
C SER A 205 -20.27 -10.74 -35.08
N SER A 206 -20.10 -10.73 -36.35
CA SER A 206 -20.56 -11.65 -37.36
C SER A 206 -20.42 -11.02 -38.75
N ASN A 207 -20.06 -11.81 -39.72
CA ASN A 207 -20.10 -11.46 -41.15
C ASN A 207 -21.51 -11.09 -41.68
N THR A 208 -22.50 -11.03 -40.79
CA THR A 208 -23.90 -10.71 -41.05
C THR A 208 -24.38 -9.41 -40.45
N THR A 209 -23.53 -8.70 -39.65
CA THR A 209 -23.90 -7.40 -39.07
C THR A 209 -23.66 -6.26 -40.06
N THR A 210 -24.72 -5.54 -40.38
CA THR A 210 -24.60 -4.28 -41.11
C THR A 210 -24.15 -3.20 -40.14
N GLU A 211 -22.96 -2.63 -40.39
CA GLU A 211 -22.50 -1.47 -39.63
C GLU A 211 -23.39 -0.28 -39.91
N LYS A 212 -23.90 0.37 -38.85
CA LYS A 212 -24.65 1.60 -38.92
C LYS A 212 -24.00 2.63 -37.99
N THR A 213 -24.02 3.87 -38.37
CA THR A 213 -23.61 4.95 -37.50
C THR A 213 -24.64 5.19 -36.41
N LEU A 214 -24.21 5.73 -35.26
CA LEU A 214 -25.15 6.09 -34.19
C LEU A 214 -26.25 7.02 -34.68
N GLY A 215 -25.94 7.97 -35.59
CA GLY A 215 -26.92 8.89 -36.18
C GLY A 215 -27.97 8.24 -37.05
N GLU A 216 -27.72 6.97 -37.55
CA GLU A 216 -28.71 6.21 -38.31
C GLU A 216 -29.66 5.37 -37.45
N ILE A 217 -29.33 5.21 -36.17
CA ILE A 217 -30.07 4.32 -35.25
C ILE A 217 -30.66 5.05 -34.05
N CYS A 218 -30.22 6.28 -33.77
CA CYS A 218 -30.76 7.07 -32.69
C CYS A 218 -30.66 8.58 -32.94
N ASP A 219 -31.58 9.32 -32.35
CA ASP A 219 -31.56 10.77 -32.33
C ASP A 219 -30.73 11.27 -31.14
N PHE A 220 -29.86 12.24 -31.37
CA PHE A 220 -29.08 12.87 -30.33
C PHE A 220 -29.77 14.12 -29.83
N VAL A 221 -30.31 14.07 -28.64
CA VAL A 221 -30.87 15.24 -27.96
C VAL A 221 -29.88 15.72 -26.93
N ARG A 222 -29.49 16.99 -27.03
CA ARG A 222 -28.66 17.62 -26.04
C ARG A 222 -29.49 17.94 -24.81
N GLY A 223 -29.07 17.45 -23.66
CA GLY A 223 -29.74 17.77 -22.39
C GLY A 223 -29.68 19.27 -22.06
N PRO A 224 -30.54 19.74 -21.18
CA PRO A 224 -30.58 21.13 -20.78
C PRO A 224 -29.26 21.57 -20.15
N PHE A 225 -28.81 22.79 -20.51
CA PHE A 225 -27.62 23.37 -19.86
C PHE A 225 -27.94 23.77 -18.42
N GLY A 226 -26.89 23.82 -17.56
CA GLY A 226 -27.02 24.17 -16.16
C GLY A 226 -27.75 25.49 -15.86
N GLY A 227 -27.86 26.40 -16.84
CA GLY A 227 -28.72 27.60 -16.75
C GLY A 227 -30.22 27.29 -16.84
N SER A 228 -30.63 26.18 -17.46
CA SER A 228 -32.02 25.78 -17.61
C SER A 228 -32.51 24.98 -16.41
N LEU A 229 -31.61 24.38 -15.64
CA LEU A 229 -31.90 23.55 -14.46
C LEU A 229 -31.21 24.14 -13.24
N LYS A 230 -31.80 25.21 -12.66
CA LYS A 230 -31.27 25.90 -11.49
C LYS A 230 -31.74 25.20 -10.21
N LYS A 231 -31.03 25.44 -9.08
CA LYS A 231 -31.38 24.89 -7.76
C LYS A 231 -32.84 25.16 -7.34
N GLU A 232 -33.37 26.29 -7.76
CA GLU A 232 -34.76 26.70 -7.49
C GLU A 232 -35.82 25.84 -8.20
N ASN A 233 -35.40 25.07 -9.22
CA ASN A 233 -36.29 24.17 -9.97
C ASN A 233 -36.33 22.77 -9.37
N PHE A 234 -35.56 22.49 -8.34
CA PHE A 234 -35.52 21.16 -7.75
C PHE A 234 -36.65 21.01 -6.69
N SER A 235 -37.31 19.87 -6.75
CA SER A 235 -38.32 19.41 -5.82
C SER A 235 -37.86 18.21 -5.03
N LYS A 236 -38.56 17.84 -3.99
CA LYS A 236 -38.29 16.63 -3.19
C LYS A 236 -38.78 15.35 -3.87
N GLU A 237 -39.75 15.48 -4.74
CA GLU A 237 -40.40 14.36 -5.43
C GLU A 237 -40.74 14.80 -6.86
N GLY A 238 -40.86 13.86 -7.80
CA GLY A 238 -41.21 14.13 -9.19
C GLY A 238 -40.38 13.35 -10.17
N TYR A 239 -40.03 13.95 -11.30
CA TYR A 239 -39.16 13.35 -12.32
C TYR A 239 -37.72 13.47 -11.91
N ALA A 240 -37.04 12.33 -11.86
CA ALA A 240 -35.65 12.26 -11.43
C ALA A 240 -34.69 12.98 -12.40
N VAL A 241 -33.78 13.75 -11.86
CA VAL A 241 -32.71 14.40 -12.65
C VAL A 241 -31.52 13.46 -12.77
N TYR A 242 -31.22 13.09 -13.99
CA TYR A 242 -30.05 12.27 -14.31
C TYR A 242 -28.81 13.16 -14.43
N GLU A 243 -27.92 13.07 -13.46
CA GLU A 243 -26.70 13.87 -13.41
C GLU A 243 -25.52 13.07 -13.99
N LEU A 244 -24.47 13.78 -14.43
CA LEU A 244 -23.24 13.19 -14.97
C LEU A 244 -22.62 12.11 -14.05
N GLN A 245 -22.72 12.30 -12.74
CA GLN A 245 -22.22 11.30 -11.77
C GLN A 245 -22.92 9.94 -11.89
N HIS A 246 -24.22 9.90 -12.21
CA HIS A 246 -24.95 8.65 -12.42
C HIS A 246 -24.40 7.88 -13.63
N ALA A 247 -24.04 8.62 -14.70
CA ALA A 247 -23.41 8.01 -15.88
C ALA A 247 -21.98 7.49 -15.58
N ILE A 248 -21.21 8.22 -14.78
CA ILE A 248 -19.82 7.86 -14.44
C ILE A 248 -19.76 6.64 -13.51
N TYR A 249 -20.60 6.62 -12.48
CA TYR A 249 -20.51 5.62 -11.41
C TYR A 249 -21.54 4.48 -11.53
N GLY A 250 -22.49 4.57 -12.46
CA GLY A 250 -23.56 3.60 -12.61
C GLY A 250 -24.51 3.55 -11.41
N ASP A 251 -24.57 4.63 -10.62
CA ASP A 251 -25.44 4.74 -9.46
C ASP A 251 -26.71 5.53 -9.83
N PHE A 252 -27.86 4.90 -9.60
CA PHE A 252 -29.17 5.47 -9.91
C PHE A 252 -29.91 5.96 -8.65
N LYS A 253 -29.21 6.32 -7.60
CA LYS A 253 -29.77 6.97 -6.42
C LYS A 253 -29.92 8.47 -6.67
N PHE A 254 -31.09 8.84 -7.21
CA PHE A 254 -31.37 10.22 -7.58
C PHE A 254 -31.55 11.11 -6.35
N ARG A 255 -30.90 12.28 -6.38
CA ARG A 255 -30.93 13.28 -5.30
C ARG A 255 -31.81 14.47 -5.62
N TYR A 256 -32.04 14.72 -6.90
CA TYR A 256 -32.77 15.87 -7.39
C TYR A 256 -33.90 15.41 -8.29
N PHE A 257 -35.04 16.08 -8.15
CA PHE A 257 -36.24 15.85 -8.93
C PHE A 257 -36.75 17.17 -9.47
N VAL A 258 -37.58 17.15 -10.52
CA VAL A 258 -38.32 18.30 -11.03
C VAL A 258 -39.80 17.97 -11.08
N ASP A 259 -40.64 18.96 -10.92
CA ASP A 259 -42.07 18.79 -11.08
C ASP A 259 -42.46 18.59 -12.55
N LYS A 260 -43.74 18.19 -12.76
CA LYS A 260 -44.24 17.92 -14.10
C LYS A 260 -44.22 19.15 -14.99
N ALA A 261 -44.55 20.32 -14.46
CA ALA A 261 -44.62 21.57 -15.23
C ALA A 261 -43.20 21.93 -15.78
N LYS A 262 -42.18 21.74 -14.94
CA LYS A 262 -40.78 21.97 -15.37
C LYS A 262 -40.30 20.91 -16.32
N TYR A 263 -40.69 19.64 -16.10
CA TYR A 263 -40.31 18.52 -17.00
C TYR A 263 -40.90 18.71 -18.42
N ASP A 264 -42.14 19.11 -18.52
CA ASP A 264 -42.86 19.28 -19.80
C ASP A 264 -42.29 20.45 -20.65
N VAL A 265 -41.49 21.36 -20.04
CA VAL A 265 -40.87 22.53 -20.70
C VAL A 265 -39.38 22.26 -21.01
N MET A 266 -38.81 21.14 -20.58
CA MET A 266 -37.40 20.80 -20.81
C MET A 266 -37.22 19.92 -22.04
#